data_70682e767e1df434c9930019c43b5e34
#
_entry.id   70682e767e1df434c9930019c43b5e34
#
_cell.length_a   1.000
_cell.length_b   1.000
_cell.length_c   1.000
_cell.angle_alpha   90.00
_cell.angle_beta   90.00
_cell.angle_gamma   90.00
#
_symmetry.space_group_name_H-M   'P 1'
#
loop_
_entity.id
_entity.type
_entity.pdbx_description
1 polymer ?
#
loop_
_entity_poly.entity_id
_entity_poly.type
_entity_poly.pdbx_seq_one_letter_code
_entity_poly.pdbx_strand_id
1 'polypeptide(L)'
;MLVPLAGGGQETLLSEVGFVLLPLFTTRDACALRLVCREFLAAVSEHPWEDRGTAIKGSIAAWRACFPRACCANVQRLDAMFSLSSNERAAPVVDADFVHFEGLRELHMAGCTSVTDAAFVHLRGIHTLDMSFCNQVTITDAAFAHLAGIQRLGMWCCNQATITDAAFAHLRGIQMLNMSCCTQLTDAAFVHLRGIHTLYMWFCDQPAITDAAFAHLRGIHTLVVDHCSQATITSTTLAFLKGVSLLGMFSCNEALIASAQDLGLPVSTDEGWDSLA
;
A
#
# COMPACT_ATOMS: atom_id res chain seq x y z
N MET A 1 34.03 -16.15 -46.00
CA MET A 1 34.56 -17.23 -45.16
C MET A 1 34.42 -16.71 -43.69
N LEU A 2 33.28 -16.96 -43.09
CA LEU A 2 33.00 -16.57 -41.71
C LEU A 2 33.50 -17.67 -40.80
N VAL A 3 34.46 -17.35 -39.94
CA VAL A 3 34.99 -18.26 -38.93
C VAL A 3 33.94 -18.37 -37.82
N PRO A 4 33.50 -19.55 -37.38
CA PRO A 4 32.62 -19.69 -36.24
C PRO A 4 33.41 -19.41 -34.96
N LEU A 5 33.01 -18.39 -34.23
CA LEU A 5 33.48 -18.11 -32.89
C LEU A 5 32.96 -19.24 -31.95
N ALA A 6 33.87 -19.83 -31.25
CA ALA A 6 33.62 -20.96 -30.33
C ALA A 6 32.58 -20.56 -29.27
N GLY A 7 31.53 -21.37 -29.15
CA GLY A 7 30.34 -21.12 -28.34
C GLY A 7 30.54 -21.40 -26.85
N GLY A 8 31.39 -20.64 -26.19
CA GLY A 8 31.53 -20.73 -24.72
C GLY A 8 31.54 -19.36 -24.03
N GLY A 9 31.72 -18.27 -24.77
CA GLY A 9 31.86 -16.94 -24.18
C GLY A 9 30.65 -16.02 -24.31
N GLN A 10 29.66 -16.39 -25.14
CA GLN A 10 28.47 -15.54 -25.35
C GLN A 10 27.36 -15.75 -24.30
N GLU A 11 27.23 -16.97 -23.77
CA GLU A 11 26.23 -17.25 -22.75
C GLU A 11 26.51 -16.54 -21.42
N THR A 12 27.80 -16.32 -21.08
CA THR A 12 28.20 -15.61 -19.86
C THR A 12 28.02 -14.11 -19.97
N LEU A 13 28.24 -13.50 -21.15
CA LEU A 13 28.13 -12.05 -21.34
C LEU A 13 26.69 -11.55 -21.27
N LEU A 14 25.72 -12.28 -21.84
CA LEU A 14 24.31 -11.92 -21.80
C LEU A 14 23.69 -12.14 -20.42
N SER A 15 24.13 -13.15 -19.66
CA SER A 15 23.71 -13.34 -18.27
C SER A 15 24.24 -12.21 -17.37
N GLU A 16 25.52 -11.85 -17.51
CA GLU A 16 26.12 -10.75 -16.74
C GLU A 16 25.50 -9.38 -17.09
N VAL A 17 25.29 -9.09 -18.38
CA VAL A 17 24.64 -7.87 -18.84
C VAL A 17 23.17 -7.83 -18.40
N GLY A 18 22.48 -8.97 -18.40
CA GLY A 18 21.12 -9.09 -17.88
C GLY A 18 21.03 -8.72 -16.40
N PHE A 19 21.89 -9.24 -15.55
CA PHE A 19 21.93 -8.91 -14.13
C PHE A 19 22.17 -7.43 -13.85
N VAL A 20 22.96 -6.74 -14.68
CA VAL A 20 23.28 -5.32 -14.51
C VAL A 20 22.20 -4.40 -15.07
N LEU A 21 21.56 -4.77 -16.17
CA LEU A 21 20.63 -3.89 -16.88
C LEU A 21 19.17 -4.10 -16.48
N LEU A 22 18.72 -5.32 -16.20
CA LEU A 22 17.31 -5.60 -15.90
C LEU A 22 16.75 -4.78 -14.73
N PRO A 23 17.49 -4.51 -13.64
CA PRO A 23 17.02 -3.64 -12.58
C PRO A 23 16.73 -2.19 -13.00
N LEU A 24 17.24 -1.76 -14.16
CA LEU A 24 17.03 -0.41 -14.71
C LEU A 24 15.78 -0.30 -15.60
N PHE A 25 15.16 -1.43 -15.92
CA PHE A 25 13.99 -1.48 -16.81
C PHE A 25 12.69 -1.66 -16.02
N THR A 26 11.61 -1.13 -16.58
CA THR A 26 10.25 -1.45 -16.14
C THR A 26 9.79 -2.78 -16.75
N THR A 27 8.73 -3.37 -16.20
CA THR A 27 8.10 -4.56 -16.81
C THR A 27 7.56 -4.28 -18.21
N ARG A 28 7.20 -3.02 -18.52
CA ARG A 28 6.82 -2.59 -19.87
C ARG A 28 7.99 -2.72 -20.85
N ASP A 29 9.17 -2.24 -20.45
CA ASP A 29 10.36 -2.30 -21.29
C ASP A 29 10.81 -3.75 -21.50
N ALA A 30 10.73 -4.55 -20.45
CA ALA A 30 11.08 -5.98 -20.46
C ALA A 30 10.18 -6.81 -21.40
N CYS A 31 8.93 -6.40 -21.60
CA CYS A 31 8.04 -7.05 -22.59
C CYS A 31 8.64 -7.03 -24.00
N ALA A 32 9.30 -5.95 -24.39
CA ALA A 32 9.98 -5.84 -25.70
C ALA A 32 11.25 -6.71 -25.73
N LEU A 33 12.05 -6.71 -24.68
CA LEU A 33 13.28 -7.50 -24.57
C LEU A 33 13.05 -8.99 -24.72
N ARG A 34 11.95 -9.53 -24.18
CA ARG A 34 11.59 -10.96 -24.28
C ARG A 34 11.46 -11.47 -25.70
N LEU A 35 11.16 -10.58 -26.65
CA LEU A 35 10.96 -10.94 -28.06
C LEU A 35 12.26 -10.95 -28.87
N VAL A 36 13.37 -10.51 -28.27
CA VAL A 36 14.65 -10.35 -28.98
C VAL A 36 15.34 -11.71 -29.18
N CYS A 37 15.50 -12.49 -28.11
CA CYS A 37 16.10 -13.82 -28.15
C CYS A 37 15.71 -14.67 -26.94
N ARG A 38 16.07 -15.99 -26.97
CA ARG A 38 15.73 -16.93 -25.91
C ARG A 38 16.44 -16.61 -24.58
N GLU A 39 17.64 -16.10 -24.65
CA GLU A 39 18.45 -15.72 -23.48
C GLU A 39 17.80 -14.53 -22.75
N PHE A 40 17.34 -13.51 -23.46
CA PHE A 40 16.58 -12.42 -22.86
C PHE A 40 15.23 -12.88 -22.30
N LEU A 41 14.55 -13.80 -22.97
CA LEU A 41 13.32 -14.39 -22.44
C LEU A 41 13.58 -15.10 -21.11
N ALA A 42 14.65 -15.89 -21.02
CA ALA A 42 15.04 -16.59 -19.79
C ALA A 42 15.43 -15.60 -18.70
N ALA A 43 16.29 -14.62 -19.01
CA ALA A 43 16.75 -13.62 -18.06
C ALA A 43 15.58 -12.79 -17.48
N VAL A 44 14.63 -12.34 -18.32
CA VAL A 44 13.43 -11.61 -17.88
C VAL A 44 12.53 -12.48 -17.00
N SER A 45 12.38 -13.77 -17.32
CA SER A 45 11.55 -14.69 -16.54
C SER A 45 12.16 -15.06 -15.19
N GLU A 46 13.48 -15.05 -15.08
CA GLU A 46 14.24 -15.36 -13.86
C GLU A 46 14.43 -14.15 -12.94
N HIS A 47 14.29 -12.93 -13.45
CA HIS A 47 14.51 -11.72 -12.69
C HIS A 47 13.38 -11.47 -11.67
N PRO A 48 13.70 -11.16 -10.38
CA PRO A 48 12.71 -10.78 -9.38
C PRO A 48 12.28 -9.33 -9.58
N TRP A 49 11.25 -9.10 -10.40
CA TRP A 49 10.78 -7.75 -10.73
C TRP A 49 10.16 -7.05 -9.53
N GLU A 50 10.63 -5.84 -9.24
CA GLU A 50 10.14 -4.93 -8.19
C GLU A 50 9.51 -3.67 -8.77
N ASP A 51 9.03 -3.72 -10.02
CA ASP A 51 8.42 -2.59 -10.71
C ASP A 51 7.05 -2.25 -10.11
N ARG A 52 7.01 -1.17 -9.35
CA ARG A 52 5.79 -0.62 -8.71
C ARG A 52 5.06 0.37 -9.61
N GLY A 53 5.77 0.99 -10.56
CA GLY A 53 5.28 2.11 -11.36
C GLY A 53 4.42 1.70 -12.54
N THR A 54 4.63 0.51 -13.10
CA THR A 54 3.92 0.09 -14.31
C THR A 54 2.59 -0.58 -14.00
N ALA A 55 1.47 0.11 -14.28
CA ALA A 55 0.15 -0.47 -14.12
C ALA A 55 -0.13 -1.56 -15.16
N ILE A 56 -0.59 -2.73 -14.70
CA ILE A 56 -1.03 -3.84 -15.53
C ILE A 56 -2.43 -3.52 -16.07
N LYS A 57 -2.51 -3.13 -17.34
CA LYS A 57 -3.78 -2.78 -18.01
C LYS A 57 -4.42 -3.96 -18.75
N GLY A 58 -3.64 -4.97 -19.11
CA GLY A 58 -4.05 -6.15 -19.86
C GLY A 58 -4.38 -7.36 -18.99
N SER A 59 -4.25 -8.56 -19.56
CA SER A 59 -4.47 -9.82 -18.84
C SER A 59 -3.43 -10.03 -17.74
N ILE A 60 -3.87 -10.16 -16.50
CA ILE A 60 -3.03 -10.44 -15.32
C ILE A 60 -2.39 -11.81 -15.45
N ALA A 61 -3.11 -12.81 -15.94
CA ALA A 61 -2.57 -14.14 -16.21
C ALA A 61 -1.40 -14.10 -17.23
N ALA A 62 -1.55 -13.34 -18.31
CA ALA A 62 -0.50 -13.16 -19.30
C ALA A 62 0.72 -12.42 -18.70
N TRP A 63 0.47 -11.39 -17.87
CA TRP A 63 1.53 -10.70 -17.15
C TRP A 63 2.30 -11.66 -16.24
N ARG A 64 1.60 -12.46 -15.42
CA ARG A 64 2.25 -13.42 -14.51
C ARG A 64 3.06 -14.48 -15.26
N ALA A 65 2.56 -14.94 -16.40
CA ALA A 65 3.31 -15.87 -17.26
C ALA A 65 4.59 -15.23 -17.84
N CYS A 66 4.60 -13.91 -18.03
CA CYS A 66 5.77 -13.17 -18.47
C CYS A 66 6.79 -12.92 -17.35
N PHE A 67 6.31 -12.73 -16.14
CA PHE A 67 7.07 -12.31 -14.97
C PHE A 67 6.82 -13.25 -13.77
N PRO A 68 7.17 -14.54 -13.88
CA PRO A 68 6.82 -15.55 -12.87
C PRO A 68 7.47 -15.29 -11.52
N ARG A 69 8.58 -14.55 -11.48
CA ARG A 69 9.32 -14.18 -10.26
C ARG A 69 9.10 -12.75 -9.82
N ALA A 70 8.09 -12.04 -10.37
CA ALA A 70 7.76 -10.70 -9.90
C ALA A 70 7.41 -10.74 -8.41
N CYS A 71 7.97 -9.78 -7.66
CA CYS A 71 7.71 -9.58 -6.25
C CYS A 71 6.61 -8.53 -5.99
N CYS A 72 6.38 -7.64 -6.97
CA CYS A 72 5.43 -6.54 -6.90
C CYS A 72 4.48 -6.57 -8.10
N ALA A 73 3.25 -6.10 -7.90
CA ALA A 73 2.30 -5.87 -8.97
C ALA A 73 1.51 -4.57 -8.73
N ASN A 74 1.19 -3.87 -9.82
CA ASN A 74 0.35 -2.68 -9.80
C ASN A 74 -0.85 -2.89 -10.72
N VAL A 75 -2.04 -2.97 -10.14
CA VAL A 75 -3.32 -3.13 -10.85
C VAL A 75 -4.30 -2.02 -10.50
N GLN A 76 -3.80 -0.87 -10.05
CA GLN A 76 -4.63 0.28 -9.66
C GLN A 76 -5.61 0.68 -10.76
N ARG A 77 -6.80 1.12 -10.36
CA ARG A 77 -7.91 1.57 -11.22
C ARG A 77 -8.37 2.99 -10.88
N LEU A 78 -7.48 3.80 -10.29
CA LEU A 78 -7.79 5.17 -9.86
C LEU A 78 -8.18 6.08 -11.03
N ASP A 79 -7.63 5.83 -12.23
CA ASP A 79 -8.00 6.58 -13.43
C ASP A 79 -9.51 6.51 -13.72
N ALA A 80 -10.15 5.38 -13.37
CA ALA A 80 -11.59 5.21 -13.53
C ALA A 80 -12.40 6.08 -12.56
N MET A 81 -11.83 6.50 -11.44
CA MET A 81 -12.48 7.34 -10.41
C MET A 81 -12.31 8.83 -10.68
N PHE A 82 -11.18 9.25 -11.21
CA PHE A 82 -10.82 10.68 -11.33
C PHE A 82 -10.80 11.21 -12.77
N SER A 83 -10.83 10.35 -13.80
CA SER A 83 -10.81 10.76 -15.20
C SER A 83 -12.14 10.48 -15.90
N LEU A 84 -12.81 11.55 -16.31
CA LEU A 84 -14.02 11.49 -17.14
C LEU A 84 -13.71 11.27 -18.64
N SER A 85 -12.43 11.19 -19.04
CA SER A 85 -12.02 11.35 -20.43
C SER A 85 -11.24 10.20 -21.07
N SER A 86 -10.91 9.10 -20.36
CA SER A 86 -10.16 8.00 -20.98
C SER A 86 -11.08 6.95 -21.58
N ASN A 87 -11.09 6.86 -22.92
CA ASN A 87 -11.74 5.78 -23.68
C ASN A 87 -11.11 4.40 -23.48
N GLU A 88 -10.00 4.31 -22.74
CA GLU A 88 -9.27 3.08 -22.44
C GLU A 88 -9.54 2.64 -20.99
N ARG A 89 -10.74 2.15 -20.72
CA ARG A 89 -11.02 1.50 -19.45
C ARG A 89 -10.29 0.16 -19.43
N ALA A 90 -9.28 0.02 -18.58
CA ALA A 90 -8.73 -1.29 -18.25
C ALA A 90 -9.85 -2.21 -17.74
N ALA A 91 -9.76 -3.50 -18.05
CA ALA A 91 -10.72 -4.48 -17.55
C ALA A 91 -10.77 -4.45 -16.01
N PRO A 92 -11.96 -4.64 -15.40
CA PRO A 92 -12.05 -4.73 -13.95
C PRO A 92 -11.20 -5.91 -13.45
N VAL A 93 -10.52 -5.70 -12.32
CA VAL A 93 -9.84 -6.76 -11.60
C VAL A 93 -10.88 -7.49 -10.75
N VAL A 94 -10.93 -8.81 -10.84
CA VAL A 94 -11.91 -9.65 -10.13
C VAL A 94 -11.19 -10.71 -9.28
N ASP A 95 -11.92 -11.37 -8.38
CA ASP A 95 -11.33 -12.36 -7.45
C ASP A 95 -10.52 -13.44 -8.15
N ALA A 96 -10.99 -13.90 -9.34
CA ALA A 96 -10.30 -14.94 -10.11
C ALA A 96 -8.86 -14.53 -10.57
N ASP A 97 -8.58 -13.24 -10.65
CA ASP A 97 -7.25 -12.75 -11.03
C ASP A 97 -6.23 -12.94 -9.91
N PHE A 98 -6.68 -13.03 -8.66
CA PHE A 98 -5.81 -13.00 -7.49
C PHE A 98 -4.96 -14.25 -7.31
N VAL A 99 -5.33 -15.39 -7.91
CA VAL A 99 -4.47 -16.58 -7.97
C VAL A 99 -3.10 -16.26 -8.61
N HIS A 100 -3.04 -15.27 -9.49
CA HIS A 100 -1.82 -14.83 -10.15
C HIS A 100 -0.94 -13.91 -9.27
N PHE A 101 -1.46 -13.46 -8.14
CA PHE A 101 -0.73 -12.63 -7.18
C PHE A 101 -0.17 -13.43 -6.00
N GLU A 102 -0.39 -14.74 -5.96
CA GLU A 102 0.21 -15.60 -4.93
C GLU A 102 1.74 -15.44 -4.88
N GLY A 103 2.26 -15.27 -3.66
CA GLY A 103 3.69 -15.10 -3.41
C GLY A 103 4.26 -13.72 -3.71
N LEU A 104 3.42 -12.75 -4.12
CA LEU A 104 3.85 -11.35 -4.17
C LEU A 104 4.17 -10.84 -2.76
N ARG A 105 5.15 -9.94 -2.68
CA ARG A 105 5.47 -9.20 -1.46
C ARG A 105 4.71 -7.88 -1.38
N GLU A 106 4.36 -7.33 -2.54
CA GLU A 106 3.72 -6.02 -2.65
C GLU A 106 2.66 -6.02 -3.76
N LEU A 107 1.46 -5.48 -3.46
CA LEU A 107 0.37 -5.32 -4.41
C LEU A 107 -0.25 -3.94 -4.25
N HIS A 108 -0.36 -3.19 -5.37
CA HIS A 108 -1.11 -1.96 -5.47
C HIS A 108 -2.41 -2.24 -6.24
N MET A 109 -3.54 -2.23 -5.54
CA MET A 109 -4.87 -2.49 -6.11
C MET A 109 -5.87 -1.37 -5.83
N ALA A 110 -5.40 -0.16 -5.58
CA ALA A 110 -6.26 0.98 -5.27
C ALA A 110 -7.35 1.19 -6.35
N GLY A 111 -8.60 1.39 -5.90
CA GLY A 111 -9.74 1.57 -6.79
C GLY A 111 -10.26 0.29 -7.47
N CYS A 112 -9.80 -0.90 -7.09
CA CYS A 112 -10.34 -2.17 -7.59
C CYS A 112 -11.68 -2.51 -6.91
N THR A 113 -12.78 -1.99 -7.44
CA THR A 113 -14.12 -2.06 -6.80
C THR A 113 -14.92 -3.35 -7.10
N SER A 114 -14.38 -4.28 -7.91
CA SER A 114 -15.03 -5.56 -8.25
C SER A 114 -14.46 -6.75 -7.49
N VAL A 115 -13.71 -6.50 -6.41
CA VAL A 115 -13.04 -7.50 -5.58
C VAL A 115 -13.87 -7.77 -4.32
N THR A 116 -13.86 -9.02 -3.83
CA THR A 116 -14.49 -9.43 -2.59
C THR A 116 -13.51 -10.05 -1.60
N ASP A 117 -13.96 -10.48 -0.42
CA ASP A 117 -13.13 -11.20 0.56
C ASP A 117 -12.43 -12.43 -0.04
N ALA A 118 -13.03 -13.07 -1.06
CA ALA A 118 -12.47 -14.26 -1.69
C ALA A 118 -11.10 -14.05 -2.34
N ALA A 119 -10.82 -12.84 -2.81
CA ALA A 119 -9.52 -12.48 -3.39
C ALA A 119 -8.38 -12.57 -2.37
N PHE A 120 -8.64 -12.19 -1.12
CA PHE A 120 -7.59 -12.02 -0.10
C PHE A 120 -6.96 -13.34 0.35
N VAL A 121 -7.60 -14.50 0.11
CA VAL A 121 -7.00 -15.81 0.40
C VAL A 121 -5.67 -16.01 -0.33
N HIS A 122 -5.50 -15.40 -1.51
CA HIS A 122 -4.30 -15.45 -2.34
C HIS A 122 -3.21 -14.44 -1.92
N LEU A 123 -3.52 -13.55 -0.96
CA LEU A 123 -2.58 -12.52 -0.47
C LEU A 123 -1.88 -12.91 0.83
N ARG A 124 -1.97 -14.17 1.26
CA ARG A 124 -1.30 -14.64 2.48
C ARG A 124 0.21 -14.44 2.37
N GLY A 125 0.78 -13.80 3.41
CA GLY A 125 2.21 -13.49 3.47
C GLY A 125 2.64 -12.24 2.70
N ILE A 126 1.69 -11.47 2.19
CA ILE A 126 1.98 -10.16 1.60
C ILE A 126 2.55 -9.21 2.66
N HIS A 127 3.54 -8.38 2.28
CA HIS A 127 4.17 -7.42 3.18
C HIS A 127 3.59 -6.02 3.03
N THR A 128 3.26 -5.64 1.80
CA THR A 128 2.73 -4.32 1.47
C THR A 128 1.50 -4.47 0.60
N LEU A 129 0.39 -3.87 1.02
CA LEU A 129 -0.85 -3.83 0.25
C LEU A 129 -1.38 -2.40 0.22
N ASP A 130 -1.67 -1.90 -0.98
CA ASP A 130 -2.47 -0.70 -1.14
C ASP A 130 -3.83 -1.07 -1.73
N MET A 131 -4.87 -0.99 -0.90
CA MET A 131 -6.27 -1.19 -1.27
C MET A 131 -7.09 0.11 -1.13
N SER A 132 -6.46 1.25 -1.19
CA SER A 132 -7.11 2.56 -1.08
C SER A 132 -8.28 2.66 -2.08
N PHE A 133 -9.36 3.32 -1.70
CA PHE A 133 -10.59 3.44 -2.50
C PHE A 133 -11.28 2.11 -2.86
N CYS A 134 -10.93 0.99 -2.22
CA CYS A 134 -11.69 -0.26 -2.31
C CYS A 134 -12.81 -0.24 -1.26
N ASN A 135 -13.84 0.60 -1.49
CA ASN A 135 -14.89 0.89 -0.51
C ASN A 135 -16.19 0.08 -0.74
N GLN A 136 -16.11 -1.03 -1.49
CA GLN A 136 -17.24 -1.92 -1.72
C GLN A 136 -17.60 -2.75 -0.48
N VAL A 137 -18.88 -2.93 -0.23
CA VAL A 137 -19.41 -3.69 0.93
C VAL A 137 -19.08 -5.19 0.91
N THR A 138 -18.56 -5.69 -0.20
CA THR A 138 -18.11 -7.08 -0.38
C THR A 138 -16.73 -7.36 0.21
N ILE A 139 -16.01 -6.33 0.66
CA ILE A 139 -14.81 -6.45 1.49
C ILE A 139 -15.24 -6.22 2.94
N THR A 140 -15.00 -7.21 3.79
CA THR A 140 -15.41 -7.23 5.19
C THR A 140 -14.21 -7.50 6.10
N ASP A 141 -14.43 -7.56 7.41
CA ASP A 141 -13.42 -7.98 8.38
C ASP A 141 -12.77 -9.32 8.04
N ALA A 142 -13.48 -10.21 7.32
CA ALA A 142 -12.98 -11.54 6.94
C ALA A 142 -11.76 -11.47 5.99
N ALA A 143 -11.68 -10.46 5.12
CA ALA A 143 -10.53 -10.23 4.24
C ALA A 143 -9.24 -10.09 5.04
N PHE A 144 -9.28 -9.38 6.17
CA PHE A 144 -8.11 -9.05 6.98
C PHE A 144 -7.48 -10.26 7.68
N ALA A 145 -8.26 -11.35 7.89
CA ALA A 145 -7.72 -12.59 8.43
C ALA A 145 -6.60 -13.19 7.54
N HIS A 146 -6.60 -12.88 6.26
CA HIS A 146 -5.58 -13.32 5.30
C HIS A 146 -4.35 -12.40 5.24
N LEU A 147 -4.43 -11.22 5.89
CA LEU A 147 -3.37 -10.23 5.94
C LEU A 147 -2.51 -10.30 7.21
N ALA A 148 -2.66 -11.36 8.01
CA ALA A 148 -1.87 -11.52 9.23
C ALA A 148 -0.36 -11.46 8.93
N GLY A 149 0.36 -10.57 9.65
CA GLY A 149 1.80 -10.34 9.46
C GLY A 149 2.14 -9.27 8.41
N ILE A 150 1.14 -8.63 7.81
CA ILE A 150 1.36 -7.48 6.93
C ILE A 150 2.13 -6.37 7.64
N GLN A 151 3.05 -5.69 6.92
CA GLN A 151 3.87 -4.63 7.49
C GLN A 151 3.39 -3.24 7.09
N ARG A 152 2.83 -3.11 5.88
CA ARG A 152 2.37 -1.82 5.35
C ARG A 152 1.00 -2.00 4.69
N LEU A 153 0.01 -1.22 5.13
CA LEU A 153 -1.35 -1.26 4.56
C LEU A 153 -1.83 0.16 4.24
N GLY A 154 -2.16 0.39 2.98
CA GLY A 154 -2.95 1.53 2.53
C GLY A 154 -4.42 1.12 2.41
N MET A 155 -5.30 1.78 3.15
CA MET A 155 -6.75 1.61 3.07
C MET A 155 -7.48 2.97 3.09
N TRP A 156 -6.86 3.97 2.49
CA TRP A 156 -7.45 5.30 2.39
C TRP A 156 -8.82 5.26 1.69
N CYS A 157 -9.81 5.91 2.28
CA CYS A 157 -11.19 5.91 1.80
C CYS A 157 -11.86 4.51 1.74
N CYS A 158 -11.40 3.54 2.51
CA CYS A 158 -12.11 2.28 2.73
C CYS A 158 -13.08 2.46 3.90
N ASN A 159 -14.16 3.24 3.68
CA ASN A 159 -15.09 3.67 4.73
C ASN A 159 -16.41 2.88 4.76
N GLN A 160 -16.44 1.68 4.14
CA GLN A 160 -17.60 0.78 4.21
C GLN A 160 -17.83 0.25 5.63
N ALA A 161 -19.09 0.19 6.06
CA ALA A 161 -19.47 -0.27 7.40
C ALA A 161 -19.17 -1.77 7.65
N THR A 162 -18.79 -2.52 6.62
CA THR A 162 -18.42 -3.94 6.70
C THR A 162 -16.98 -4.15 7.16
N ILE A 163 -16.17 -3.09 7.21
CA ILE A 163 -14.85 -3.09 7.84
C ILE A 163 -15.00 -2.39 9.19
N THR A 164 -14.87 -3.15 10.26
CA THR A 164 -15.03 -2.67 11.63
C THR A 164 -13.71 -2.71 12.41
N ASP A 165 -13.73 -2.30 13.66
CA ASP A 165 -12.57 -2.43 14.55
C ASP A 165 -12.06 -3.87 14.67
N ALA A 166 -12.92 -4.88 14.42
CA ALA A 166 -12.53 -6.29 14.49
C ALA A 166 -11.49 -6.68 13.42
N ALA A 167 -11.50 -6.04 12.26
CA ALA A 167 -10.48 -6.24 11.22
C ALA A 167 -9.06 -6.02 11.75
N PHE A 168 -8.89 -5.04 12.63
CA PHE A 168 -7.58 -4.62 13.15
C PHE A 168 -6.92 -5.66 14.07
N ALA A 169 -7.70 -6.61 14.62
CA ALA A 169 -7.14 -7.72 15.38
C ALA A 169 -6.13 -8.56 14.56
N HIS A 170 -6.29 -8.58 13.25
CA HIS A 170 -5.42 -9.27 12.29
C HIS A 170 -4.19 -8.45 11.86
N LEU A 171 -4.15 -7.15 12.18
CA LEU A 171 -3.08 -6.22 11.83
C LEU A 171 -2.03 -6.03 12.93
N ARG A 172 -2.02 -6.89 13.95
CA ARG A 172 -1.03 -6.79 15.04
C ARG A 172 0.39 -6.87 14.51
N GLY A 173 1.22 -5.90 14.92
CA GLY A 173 2.63 -5.80 14.49
C GLY A 173 2.82 -5.05 13.17
N ILE A 174 1.75 -4.48 12.60
CA ILE A 174 1.85 -3.59 11.45
C ILE A 174 2.76 -2.40 11.76
N GLN A 175 3.59 -2.01 10.79
CA GLN A 175 4.54 -0.91 10.96
C GLN A 175 4.04 0.40 10.37
N MET A 176 3.29 0.33 9.26
CA MET A 176 2.72 1.49 8.60
C MET A 176 1.27 1.23 8.21
N LEU A 177 0.38 2.15 8.59
CA LEU A 177 -1.03 2.11 8.23
C LEU A 177 -1.48 3.48 7.73
N ASN A 178 -2.14 3.49 6.58
CA ASN A 178 -2.91 4.64 6.14
C ASN A 178 -4.41 4.28 6.19
N MET A 179 -5.12 4.82 7.18
CA MET A 179 -6.57 4.65 7.35
C MET A 179 -7.33 5.97 7.19
N SER A 180 -6.76 6.90 6.44
CA SER A 180 -7.37 8.21 6.20
C SER A 180 -8.78 8.08 5.63
N CYS A 181 -9.70 8.94 6.04
CA CYS A 181 -11.11 8.90 5.67
C CYS A 181 -11.89 7.62 6.10
N CYS A 182 -11.32 6.77 6.96
CA CYS A 182 -12.03 5.59 7.48
C CYS A 182 -12.88 5.99 8.70
N THR A 183 -14.03 6.64 8.45
CA THR A 183 -14.85 7.30 9.49
C THR A 183 -15.72 6.33 10.31
N GLN A 184 -15.75 5.05 9.98
CA GLN A 184 -16.52 4.01 10.69
C GLN A 184 -15.79 3.41 11.91
N LEU A 185 -14.50 3.73 12.10
CA LEU A 185 -13.64 3.14 13.15
C LEU A 185 -13.79 3.89 14.47
N THR A 186 -13.48 3.20 15.57
CA THR A 186 -13.52 3.73 16.94
C THR A 186 -12.20 3.53 17.67
N ASP A 187 -12.12 3.94 18.94
CA ASP A 187 -10.97 3.70 19.82
C ASP A 187 -10.57 2.21 19.90
N ALA A 188 -11.53 1.30 19.68
CA ALA A 188 -11.27 -0.15 19.80
C ALA A 188 -10.29 -0.67 18.73
N ALA A 189 -10.24 -0.05 17.54
CA ALA A 189 -9.26 -0.42 16.51
C ALA A 189 -7.81 -0.21 16.99
N PHE A 190 -7.55 0.85 17.74
CA PHE A 190 -6.20 1.27 18.14
C PHE A 190 -5.54 0.33 19.17
N VAL A 191 -6.33 -0.46 19.91
CA VAL A 191 -5.80 -1.49 20.83
C VAL A 191 -4.85 -2.46 20.10
N HIS A 192 -5.10 -2.70 18.82
CA HIS A 192 -4.35 -3.62 17.98
C HIS A 192 -3.14 -2.97 17.26
N LEU A 193 -3.03 -1.64 17.32
CA LEU A 193 -1.96 -0.86 16.67
C LEU A 193 -0.78 -0.56 17.60
N ARG A 194 -0.67 -1.21 18.74
CA ARG A 194 0.47 -1.01 19.65
C ARG A 194 1.79 -1.33 18.97
N GLY A 195 2.74 -0.37 19.05
CA GLY A 195 4.06 -0.50 18.43
C GLY A 195 4.09 -0.15 16.96
N ILE A 196 3.01 0.40 16.41
CA ILE A 196 3.01 0.95 15.04
C ILE A 196 4.03 2.09 14.96
N HIS A 197 4.77 2.14 13.83
CA HIS A 197 5.78 3.16 13.58
C HIS A 197 5.19 4.40 12.89
N THR A 198 4.30 4.19 11.92
CA THR A 198 3.72 5.27 11.12
C THR A 198 2.23 5.08 10.96
N LEU A 199 1.44 6.12 11.29
CA LEU A 199 -0.01 6.13 11.14
C LEU A 199 -0.46 7.41 10.44
N TYR A 200 -1.21 7.25 9.33
CA TYR A 200 -1.93 8.32 8.67
C TYR A 200 -3.42 8.13 8.90
N MET A 201 -4.11 9.17 9.40
CA MET A 201 -5.53 9.18 9.68
C MET A 201 -6.16 10.54 9.35
N TRP A 202 -5.88 11.06 8.16
CA TRP A 202 -6.46 12.32 7.68
C TRP A 202 -7.98 12.22 7.56
N PHE A 203 -8.69 13.29 7.88
CA PHE A 203 -10.15 13.33 7.81
C PHE A 203 -10.84 12.20 8.62
N CYS A 204 -10.20 11.72 9.68
CA CYS A 204 -10.81 10.82 10.66
C CYS A 204 -11.37 11.65 11.82
N ASP A 205 -12.39 12.47 11.55
CA ASP A 205 -12.97 13.45 12.48
C ASP A 205 -14.20 12.94 13.25
N GLN A 206 -14.45 11.61 13.21
CA GLN A 206 -15.56 10.98 13.93
C GLN A 206 -15.40 11.08 15.45
N PRO A 207 -16.50 11.37 16.20
CA PRO A 207 -16.46 11.47 17.67
C PRO A 207 -16.12 10.17 18.39
N ALA A 208 -16.18 9.03 17.71
CA ALA A 208 -15.85 7.72 18.24
C ALA A 208 -14.34 7.50 18.42
N ILE A 209 -13.50 8.40 17.88
CA ILE A 209 -12.08 8.46 18.18
C ILE A 209 -11.84 9.52 19.24
N THR A 210 -11.29 9.11 20.39
CA THR A 210 -11.06 9.97 21.55
C THR A 210 -9.60 9.91 21.99
N ASP A 211 -9.26 10.62 23.06
CA ASP A 211 -7.94 10.55 23.69
C ASP A 211 -7.53 9.10 24.02
N ALA A 212 -8.48 8.18 24.27
CA ALA A 212 -8.21 6.80 24.61
C ALA A 212 -7.52 6.03 23.47
N ALA A 213 -7.83 6.34 22.21
CA ALA A 213 -7.15 5.76 21.04
C ALA A 213 -5.63 5.97 21.11
N PHE A 214 -5.23 7.18 21.43
CA PHE A 214 -3.82 7.60 21.39
C PHE A 214 -2.99 7.00 22.53
N ALA A 215 -3.61 6.55 23.61
CA ALA A 215 -2.91 5.83 24.66
C ALA A 215 -2.23 4.52 24.16
N HIS A 216 -2.73 3.96 23.06
CA HIS A 216 -2.19 2.77 22.41
C HIS A 216 -1.07 3.08 21.40
N LEU A 217 -0.86 4.36 21.04
CA LEU A 217 0.14 4.81 20.08
C LEU A 217 1.44 5.31 20.73
N ARG A 218 1.67 4.98 22.01
CA ARG A 218 2.92 5.35 22.71
C ARG A 218 4.13 4.82 21.97
N GLY A 219 5.11 5.74 21.70
CA GLY A 219 6.33 5.40 20.96
C GLY A 219 6.17 5.44 19.45
N ILE A 220 5.03 5.90 18.94
CA ILE A 220 4.87 6.13 17.50
C ILE A 220 5.91 7.15 17.00
N HIS A 221 6.48 6.90 15.82
CA HIS A 221 7.48 7.78 15.22
C HIS A 221 6.83 8.87 14.36
N THR A 222 5.86 8.49 13.53
CA THR A 222 5.14 9.40 12.63
C THR A 222 3.65 9.26 12.82
N LEU A 223 2.98 10.35 13.16
CA LEU A 223 1.52 10.42 13.26
C LEU A 223 1.01 11.63 12.48
N VAL A 224 0.05 11.39 11.59
CA VAL A 224 -0.58 12.46 10.83
C VAL A 224 -2.08 12.40 11.07
N VAL A 225 -2.61 13.47 11.69
CA VAL A 225 -4.02 13.64 12.08
C VAL A 225 -4.65 14.85 11.39
N ASP A 226 -4.14 15.23 10.22
CA ASP A 226 -4.64 16.41 9.50
C ASP A 226 -6.15 16.34 9.31
N HIS A 227 -6.81 17.49 9.42
CA HIS A 227 -8.27 17.63 9.34
C HIS A 227 -9.06 16.78 10.37
N CYS A 228 -8.44 16.41 11.50
CA CYS A 228 -9.10 15.79 12.63
C CYS A 228 -9.41 16.87 13.67
N SER A 229 -10.61 17.47 13.59
CA SER A 229 -11.01 18.63 14.42
C SER A 229 -12.01 18.30 15.52
N GLN A 230 -12.32 17.00 15.73
CA GLN A 230 -13.29 16.56 16.74
C GLN A 230 -12.89 16.96 18.15
N ALA A 231 -13.87 17.43 18.94
CA ALA A 231 -13.65 17.86 20.32
C ALA A 231 -13.27 16.73 21.30
N THR A 232 -13.37 15.48 20.87
CA THR A 232 -13.00 14.28 21.64
C THR A 232 -11.50 14.03 21.70
N ILE A 233 -10.70 14.73 20.87
CA ILE A 233 -9.24 14.74 20.93
C ILE A 233 -8.81 16.03 21.63
N THR A 234 -8.25 15.88 22.84
CA THR A 234 -7.88 17.01 23.69
C THR A 234 -6.37 17.05 23.92
N SER A 235 -5.90 18.05 24.65
CA SER A 235 -4.48 18.15 25.05
C SER A 235 -4.00 16.95 25.88
N THR A 236 -4.89 16.14 26.44
CA THR A 236 -4.55 14.86 27.13
C THR A 236 -3.85 13.90 26.17
N THR A 237 -4.24 13.86 24.88
CA THR A 237 -3.61 13.05 23.83
C THR A 237 -2.11 13.29 23.75
N LEU A 238 -1.67 14.55 23.88
CA LEU A 238 -0.28 14.94 23.69
C LEU A 238 0.68 14.27 24.69
N ALA A 239 0.19 13.91 25.87
CA ALA A 239 0.98 13.19 26.88
C ALA A 239 1.39 11.79 26.39
N PHE A 240 0.65 11.18 25.48
CA PHE A 240 0.93 9.85 24.92
C PHE A 240 1.91 9.92 23.74
N LEU A 241 2.07 11.11 23.12
CA LEU A 241 2.87 11.33 21.90
C LEU A 241 4.30 11.81 22.19
N LYS A 242 4.77 11.67 23.45
CA LYS A 242 6.14 12.02 23.79
C LYS A 242 7.14 11.18 22.99
N GLY A 243 8.08 11.87 22.31
CA GLY A 243 9.10 11.23 21.48
C GLY A 243 8.67 10.95 20.03
N VAL A 244 7.47 11.38 19.62
CA VAL A 244 7.09 11.40 18.19
C VAL A 244 8.11 12.25 17.43
N SER A 245 8.52 11.80 16.24
CA SER A 245 9.47 12.53 15.39
C SER A 245 8.80 13.43 14.37
N LEU A 246 7.53 13.12 14.05
CA LEU A 246 6.71 13.89 13.11
C LEU A 246 5.24 13.82 13.54
N LEU A 247 4.64 14.97 13.76
CA LEU A 247 3.22 15.11 14.10
C LEU A 247 2.55 16.08 13.09
N GLY A 248 1.82 15.54 12.12
CA GLY A 248 1.00 16.32 11.20
C GLY A 248 -0.33 16.72 11.85
N MET A 249 -0.61 18.01 11.86
CA MET A 249 -1.83 18.58 12.50
C MET A 249 -2.44 19.70 11.66
N PHE A 250 -2.26 19.65 10.33
CA PHE A 250 -2.86 20.65 9.46
C PHE A 250 -4.38 20.68 9.61
N SER A 251 -4.95 21.89 9.74
CA SER A 251 -6.40 22.07 9.90
C SER A 251 -7.04 21.31 11.08
N CYS A 252 -6.27 21.04 12.14
CA CYS A 252 -6.77 20.55 13.43
C CYS A 252 -7.25 21.71 14.32
N ASN A 253 -7.73 21.38 15.53
CA ASN A 253 -8.11 22.36 16.53
C ASN A 253 -6.90 23.25 16.91
N GLU A 254 -7.02 24.58 16.75
CA GLU A 254 -5.92 25.54 17.00
C GLU A 254 -5.38 25.48 18.43
N ALA A 255 -6.25 25.28 19.43
CA ALA A 255 -5.84 25.16 20.82
C ALA A 255 -5.01 23.88 21.06
N LEU A 256 -5.32 22.80 20.36
CA LEU A 256 -4.56 21.56 20.42
C LEU A 256 -3.19 21.73 19.75
N ILE A 257 -3.12 22.39 18.59
CA ILE A 257 -1.87 22.72 17.89
C ILE A 257 -0.97 23.57 18.80
N ALA A 258 -1.50 24.65 19.38
CA ALA A 258 -0.75 25.50 20.29
C ALA A 258 -0.21 24.72 21.51
N SER A 259 -1.04 23.87 22.10
CA SER A 259 -0.62 23.02 23.23
C SER A 259 0.50 22.03 22.83
N ALA A 260 0.47 21.48 21.61
CA ALA A 260 1.50 20.58 21.13
C ALA A 260 2.83 21.34 20.91
N GLN A 261 2.78 22.55 20.38
CA GLN A 261 3.94 23.43 20.19
C GLN A 261 4.55 23.84 21.53
N ASP A 262 3.72 24.21 22.51
CA ASP A 262 4.16 24.57 23.88
C ASP A 262 4.88 23.41 24.58
N LEU A 263 4.48 22.17 24.28
CA LEU A 263 5.14 20.96 24.76
C LEU A 263 6.42 20.59 23.96
N GLY A 264 6.77 21.36 22.94
CA GLY A 264 7.94 21.13 22.09
C GLY A 264 7.80 19.90 21.19
N LEU A 265 6.58 19.48 20.87
CA LEU A 265 6.38 18.39 19.90
C LEU A 265 6.67 18.88 18.47
N PRO A 266 7.21 18.02 17.58
CA PRO A 266 7.57 18.38 16.21
C PRO A 266 6.31 18.44 15.32
N VAL A 267 5.52 19.52 15.49
CA VAL A 267 4.28 19.73 14.75
C VAL A 267 4.57 20.27 13.36
N SER A 268 3.98 19.66 12.35
CA SER A 268 3.86 20.21 10.99
C SER A 268 2.42 20.63 10.73
N THR A 269 2.27 21.82 10.21
CA THR A 269 0.98 22.43 9.81
C THR A 269 0.94 22.76 8.31
N ASP A 270 1.84 22.18 7.52
CA ASP A 270 1.91 22.38 6.07
C ASP A 270 1.15 21.30 5.33
N GLU A 271 0.45 21.65 4.24
CA GLU A 271 -0.24 20.71 3.33
C GLU A 271 0.71 19.76 2.55
N GLY A 272 1.96 19.64 2.94
CA GLY A 272 3.04 19.06 2.13
C GLY A 272 3.15 17.54 2.09
N TRP A 273 2.08 16.77 2.24
CA TRP A 273 2.15 15.30 2.42
C TRP A 273 2.03 14.46 1.13
N ASP A 274 1.92 15.10 -0.04
CA ASP A 274 1.81 14.42 -1.36
C ASP A 274 3.04 13.55 -1.73
N SER A 275 4.13 13.60 -0.98
CA SER A 275 5.37 12.89 -1.30
C SER A 275 5.63 11.62 -0.48
N LEU A 276 4.73 11.22 0.42
CA LEU A 276 4.96 10.09 1.34
C LEU A 276 3.92 8.95 1.21
N ALA A 277 3.00 9.01 0.22
CA ALA A 277 2.05 7.95 -0.08
C ALA A 277 2.62 6.91 -1.05
#